data_89207fb3347aef4cdcb572ff61a9633a
#
_entry.id   89207fb3347aef4cdcb572ff61a9633a
#
_cell.length_a   1.000
_cell.length_b   1.000
_cell.length_c   1.000
_cell.angle_alpha   90.00
_cell.angle_beta   90.00
_cell.angle_gamma   90.00
#
_symmetry.space_group_name_H-M   'P 1'
#
loop_
_entity.id
_entity.type
_entity.pdbx_description
1 polymer ?
#
loop_
_entity_poly.entity_id
_entity_poly.type
_entity_poly.pdbx_seq_one_letter_code
_entity_poly.pdbx_strand_id
1 'polypeptide(L)'
;PGSYTGLRIGVSAAKGICVALNLPLIAIDTMQILARKIKCAEGYIISAMDARRDEIYYSIFKSNKCMTPLKVGKTDYMILNSNSFSDYYKKSTVNFVGNCNEKIKKFLNHENIIYSNFILPSANEMGVISFSRFKKSEFEDVSDFQPKYLKEFGGKKINI
;
A
#
# COMPACT_ATOMS: atom_id res chain seq x y z
N PRO A 1 3.74 2.68 2.55
CA PRO A 1 3.95 2.63 4.01
C PRO A 1 4.61 1.33 4.46
N GLY A 2 5.29 1.38 5.62
CA GLY A 2 6.01 0.27 6.21
C GLY A 2 6.82 0.70 7.44
N SER A 3 7.60 -0.23 8.00
CA SER A 3 8.53 0.08 9.09
C SER A 3 9.55 1.13 8.64
N TYR A 4 9.69 2.22 9.39
CA TYR A 4 10.64 3.30 9.09
C TYR A 4 12.07 2.79 8.86
N THR A 5 12.58 1.99 9.80
CA THR A 5 13.90 1.37 9.71
C THR A 5 13.97 0.37 8.56
N GLY A 6 12.94 -0.49 8.43
CA GLY A 6 12.90 -1.51 7.37
C GLY A 6 12.89 -0.93 5.96
N LEU A 7 12.16 0.17 5.74
CA LEU A 7 12.15 0.86 4.44
C LEU A 7 13.54 1.44 4.11
N ARG A 8 14.22 2.05 5.08
CA ARG A 8 15.56 2.59 4.87
C ARG A 8 16.58 1.52 4.56
N ILE A 9 16.59 0.43 5.34
CA ILE A 9 17.49 -0.71 5.10
C ILE A 9 17.25 -1.29 3.70
N GLY A 10 15.98 -1.55 3.35
CA GLY A 10 15.65 -2.13 2.06
C GLY A 10 16.02 -1.24 0.88
N VAL A 11 15.73 0.06 0.97
CA VAL A 11 16.10 1.02 -0.09
C VAL A 11 17.61 1.15 -0.21
N SER A 12 18.35 1.26 0.91
CA SER A 12 19.81 1.37 0.88
C SER A 12 20.46 0.12 0.26
N ALA A 13 19.98 -1.07 0.60
CA ALA A 13 20.45 -2.31 0.01
C ALA A 13 20.16 -2.37 -1.49
N ALA A 14 18.95 -2.02 -1.92
CA ALA A 14 18.59 -1.99 -3.34
C ALA A 14 19.44 -0.98 -4.13
N LYS A 15 19.63 0.24 -3.61
CA LYS A 15 20.49 1.26 -4.22
C LYS A 15 21.94 0.76 -4.34
N GLY A 16 22.47 0.15 -3.28
CA GLY A 16 23.83 -0.42 -3.31
C GLY A 16 24.02 -1.46 -4.40
N ILE A 17 23.05 -2.37 -4.58
CA ILE A 17 23.08 -3.38 -5.65
C ILE A 17 22.98 -2.71 -7.03
N CYS A 18 22.07 -1.75 -7.20
CA CYS A 18 21.90 -1.05 -8.46
C CYS A 18 23.17 -0.30 -8.89
N VAL A 19 23.83 0.39 -7.94
CA VAL A 19 25.10 1.09 -8.21
C VAL A 19 26.22 0.09 -8.55
N ALA A 20 26.40 -0.95 -7.74
CA ALA A 20 27.48 -1.90 -7.92
C ALA A 20 27.41 -2.67 -9.25
N LEU A 21 26.19 -2.96 -9.72
CA LEU A 21 25.96 -3.77 -10.92
C LEU A 21 25.47 -2.95 -12.13
N ASN A 22 25.41 -1.62 -11.99
CA ASN A 22 24.86 -0.72 -13.01
C ASN A 22 23.46 -1.14 -13.50
N LEU A 23 22.57 -1.44 -12.54
CA LEU A 23 21.19 -1.85 -12.80
C LEU A 23 20.20 -0.72 -12.53
N PRO A 24 19.08 -0.62 -13.30
CA PRO A 24 18.05 0.36 -13.01
C PRO A 24 17.27 0.00 -11.74
N LEU A 25 16.87 1.03 -10.98
CA LEU A 25 16.05 0.89 -9.79
C LEU A 25 14.56 1.07 -10.16
N ILE A 26 13.71 0.16 -9.68
CA ILE A 26 12.26 0.26 -9.82
C ILE A 26 11.62 0.24 -8.44
N ALA A 27 10.88 1.29 -8.10
CA ALA A 27 10.13 1.34 -6.85
C ALA A 27 8.64 1.01 -7.08
N ILE A 28 8.06 0.20 -6.18
CA ILE A 28 6.65 -0.17 -6.23
C ILE A 28 5.99 0.13 -4.89
N ASP A 29 4.83 0.80 -4.95
CA ASP A 29 4.05 1.15 -3.76
C ASP A 29 3.57 -0.12 -3.04
N THR A 30 3.86 -0.23 -1.74
CA THR A 30 3.45 -1.34 -0.88
C THR A 30 1.95 -1.61 -0.93
N MET A 31 1.13 -0.54 -1.01
CA MET A 31 -0.32 -0.67 -1.11
C MET A 31 -0.77 -1.27 -2.44
N GLN A 32 -0.05 -0.98 -3.51
CA GLN A 32 -0.31 -1.57 -4.83
C GLN A 32 0.00 -3.07 -4.83
N ILE A 33 1.08 -3.47 -4.15
CA ILE A 33 1.44 -4.89 -3.99
C ILE A 33 0.33 -5.64 -3.24
N LEU A 34 -0.17 -5.07 -2.14
CA LEU A 34 -1.28 -5.65 -1.38
C LEU A 34 -2.55 -5.76 -2.22
N ALA A 35 -2.95 -4.70 -2.91
CA ALA A 35 -4.16 -4.70 -3.74
C ALA A 35 -4.14 -5.80 -4.80
N ARG A 36 -2.97 -6.10 -5.34
CA ARG A 36 -2.80 -7.11 -6.37
C ARG A 36 -3.06 -8.55 -5.90
N LYS A 37 -3.05 -8.80 -4.60
CA LYS A 37 -3.42 -10.12 -4.03
C LYS A 37 -4.91 -10.43 -4.21
N ILE A 38 -5.74 -9.41 -4.36
CA ILE A 38 -7.18 -9.55 -4.53
C ILE A 38 -7.53 -9.68 -6.01
N LYS A 39 -8.12 -10.81 -6.36
CA LYS A 39 -8.68 -11.05 -7.69
C LYS A 39 -10.19 -10.93 -7.55
N CYS A 40 -10.77 -9.79 -7.83
CA CYS A 40 -12.22 -9.59 -7.83
C CYS A 40 -12.74 -9.12 -9.19
N ALA A 41 -13.98 -9.50 -9.48
CA ALA A 41 -14.61 -9.17 -10.75
C ALA A 41 -15.08 -7.72 -10.80
N GLU A 42 -15.50 -7.17 -9.65
CA GLU A 42 -16.12 -5.83 -9.56
C GLU A 42 -15.82 -5.17 -8.21
N GLY A 43 -16.05 -3.85 -8.15
CA GLY A 43 -15.96 -3.09 -6.92
C GLY A 43 -14.59 -2.50 -6.64
N TYR A 44 -14.31 -2.28 -5.36
CA TYR A 44 -13.11 -1.62 -4.90
C TYR A 44 -12.25 -2.56 -4.04
N ILE A 45 -10.97 -2.28 -4.03
CA ILE A 45 -9.99 -2.90 -3.15
C ILE A 45 -9.40 -1.79 -2.31
N ILE A 46 -9.44 -1.93 -0.99
CA ILE A 46 -8.82 -1.01 -0.06
C ILE A 46 -7.66 -1.73 0.62
N SER A 47 -6.45 -1.38 0.20
CA SER A 47 -5.25 -1.81 0.89
C SER A 47 -5.09 -0.97 2.14
N ALA A 48 -4.91 -1.63 3.29
CA ALA A 48 -4.83 -0.95 4.57
C ALA A 48 -3.72 -1.53 5.45
N MET A 49 -2.90 -0.65 6.01
CA MET A 49 -1.82 -1.01 6.93
C MET A 49 -1.95 -0.24 8.25
N ASP A 50 -1.61 -0.91 9.33
CA ASP A 50 -1.69 -0.33 10.67
C ASP A 50 -0.76 0.89 10.82
N ALA A 51 -1.34 2.02 11.22
CA ALA A 51 -0.63 3.26 11.51
C ALA A 51 -0.58 3.59 13.01
N ARG A 52 -0.83 2.57 13.87
CA ARG A 52 -0.96 2.60 15.32
C ARG A 52 -2.25 3.30 15.79
N ARG A 53 -2.64 3.06 17.07
CA ARG A 53 -3.91 3.55 17.65
C ARG A 53 -5.08 3.21 16.72
N ASP A 54 -6.03 4.10 16.54
CA ASP A 54 -7.18 3.92 15.64
C ASP A 54 -6.92 4.42 14.21
N GLU A 55 -5.64 4.61 13.85
CA GLU A 55 -5.25 5.08 12.55
C GLU A 55 -4.80 3.95 11.63
N ILE A 56 -5.05 4.14 10.33
CA ILE A 56 -4.57 3.28 9.26
C ILE A 56 -3.94 4.11 8.14
N TYR A 57 -2.93 3.55 7.48
CA TYR A 57 -2.55 3.95 6.13
C TYR A 57 -3.45 3.21 5.16
N TYR A 58 -3.90 3.87 4.11
CA TYR A 58 -4.75 3.24 3.12
C TYR A 58 -4.49 3.73 1.70
N SER A 59 -4.85 2.91 0.74
CA SER A 59 -5.01 3.27 -0.67
C SER A 59 -6.21 2.56 -1.24
N ILE A 60 -6.93 3.26 -2.10
CA ILE A 60 -8.13 2.75 -2.75
C ILE A 60 -7.78 2.41 -4.19
N PHE A 61 -8.25 1.26 -4.64
CA PHE A 61 -8.10 0.79 -6.01
C PHE A 61 -9.44 0.35 -6.55
N LYS A 62 -9.68 0.64 -7.83
CA LYS A 62 -10.79 0.05 -8.56
C LYS A 62 -10.34 -1.29 -9.12
N SER A 63 -11.11 -2.34 -8.89
CA SER A 63 -10.84 -3.65 -9.47
C SER A 63 -10.91 -3.56 -11.01
N ASN A 64 -10.05 -4.29 -11.66
CA ASN A 64 -9.97 -4.35 -13.12
C ASN A 64 -9.78 -5.80 -13.53
N LYS A 65 -10.87 -6.55 -13.64
CA LYS A 65 -10.96 -7.97 -14.04
C LYS A 65 -9.62 -8.58 -14.48
N CYS A 66 -9.01 -9.43 -13.71
CA CYS A 66 -7.74 -10.12 -14.02
C CYS A 66 -6.50 -9.24 -14.30
N MET A 67 -6.61 -7.92 -14.28
CA MET A 67 -5.51 -6.98 -14.50
C MET A 67 -5.03 -6.33 -13.18
N THR A 68 -3.97 -5.54 -13.27
CA THR A 68 -3.51 -4.75 -12.12
C THR A 68 -4.60 -3.76 -11.71
N PRO A 69 -5.02 -3.73 -10.43
CA PRO A 69 -6.02 -2.78 -9.96
C PRO A 69 -5.58 -1.33 -10.19
N LEU A 70 -6.52 -0.49 -10.61
CA LEU A 70 -6.28 0.92 -10.90
C LEU A 70 -6.37 1.75 -9.63
N LYS A 71 -5.31 2.47 -9.28
CA LYS A 71 -5.28 3.31 -8.09
C LYS A 71 -6.24 4.49 -8.21
N VAL A 72 -7.07 4.69 -7.19
CA VAL A 72 -8.01 5.81 -7.07
C VAL A 72 -7.48 6.79 -6.01
N GLY A 73 -7.02 7.93 -6.44
CA GLY A 73 -6.46 8.94 -5.54
C GLY A 73 -5.04 8.62 -5.04
N LYS A 74 -4.66 9.26 -3.95
CA LYS A 74 -3.33 9.12 -3.32
C LYS A 74 -3.38 8.10 -2.18
N THR A 75 -2.21 7.55 -1.82
CA THR A 75 -2.04 6.85 -0.55
C THR A 75 -2.09 7.88 0.57
N ASP A 76 -2.88 7.63 1.60
CA ASP A 76 -3.11 8.55 2.69
C ASP A 76 -3.25 7.80 4.03
N TYR A 77 -3.51 8.51 5.11
CA TYR A 77 -3.83 7.95 6.41
C TYR A 77 -5.09 8.58 6.97
N MET A 78 -5.80 7.84 7.84
CA MET A 78 -7.00 8.33 8.51
C MET A 78 -7.17 7.70 9.88
N ILE A 79 -7.95 8.37 10.74
CA ILE A 79 -8.53 7.80 11.95
C ILE A 79 -9.81 7.08 11.55
N LEU A 80 -9.96 5.83 11.94
CA LEU A 80 -11.15 5.04 11.64
C LEU A 80 -12.36 5.53 12.45
N ASN A 81 -13.51 5.54 11.79
CA ASN A 81 -14.84 5.77 12.40
C ASN A 81 -15.90 4.98 11.62
N SER A 82 -17.15 4.98 12.11
CA SER A 82 -18.26 4.24 11.51
C SER A 82 -18.63 4.66 10.08
N ASN A 83 -18.22 5.85 9.63
CA ASN A 83 -18.49 6.36 8.29
C ASN A 83 -17.30 6.21 7.34
N SER A 84 -16.16 5.68 7.84
CA SER A 84 -14.98 5.48 7.00
C SER A 84 -15.32 4.61 5.79
N PHE A 85 -14.95 5.08 4.60
CA PHE A 85 -15.20 4.40 3.31
C PHE A 85 -16.67 4.19 2.92
N SER A 86 -17.63 4.87 3.56
CA SER A 86 -19.07 4.70 3.28
C SER A 86 -19.45 4.99 1.82
N ASP A 87 -18.76 5.92 1.16
CA ASP A 87 -18.98 6.25 -0.25
C ASP A 87 -18.66 5.10 -1.22
N TYR A 88 -17.88 4.13 -0.76
CA TYR A 88 -17.47 2.96 -1.53
C TYR A 88 -18.35 1.75 -1.25
N TYR A 89 -18.47 1.31 0.01
CA TYR A 89 -19.22 0.08 0.32
C TYR A 89 -20.74 0.23 0.19
N LYS A 90 -21.29 1.44 0.29
CA LYS A 90 -22.71 1.66 0.00
C LYS A 90 -23.06 1.53 -1.49
N LYS A 91 -22.07 1.65 -2.37
CA LYS A 91 -22.29 1.65 -3.83
C LYS A 91 -21.82 0.36 -4.49
N SER A 92 -20.89 -0.36 -3.90
CA SER A 92 -20.26 -1.53 -4.52
C SER A 92 -19.56 -2.39 -3.48
N THR A 93 -19.18 -3.60 -3.86
CA THR A 93 -18.34 -4.47 -3.03
C THR A 93 -16.98 -3.83 -2.76
N VAL A 94 -16.52 -3.93 -1.51
CA VAL A 94 -15.22 -3.45 -1.06
C VAL A 94 -14.44 -4.60 -0.42
N ASN A 95 -13.27 -4.88 -0.95
CA ASN A 95 -12.35 -5.87 -0.41
C ASN A 95 -11.24 -5.18 0.38
N PHE A 96 -11.19 -5.41 1.69
CA PHE A 96 -10.09 -4.96 2.53
C PHE A 96 -8.95 -5.98 2.51
N VAL A 97 -7.71 -5.50 2.32
CA VAL A 97 -6.49 -6.31 2.31
C VAL A 97 -5.39 -5.62 3.09
N GLY A 98 -4.69 -6.36 3.94
CA GLY A 98 -3.59 -5.87 4.78
C GLY A 98 -3.74 -6.29 6.24
N ASN A 99 -2.90 -5.73 7.10
CA ASN A 99 -2.72 -6.19 8.49
C ASN A 99 -3.63 -5.50 9.52
N CYS A 100 -4.65 -4.76 9.09
CA CYS A 100 -5.54 -4.04 10.00
C CYS A 100 -7.02 -4.42 9.87
N ASN A 101 -7.34 -5.56 9.26
CA ASN A 101 -8.71 -6.02 9.11
C ASN A 101 -9.45 -6.12 10.44
N GLU A 102 -8.83 -6.68 11.48
CA GLU A 102 -9.44 -6.78 12.82
C GLU A 102 -9.70 -5.40 13.46
N LYS A 103 -8.85 -4.43 13.17
CA LYS A 103 -9.07 -3.04 13.58
C LYS A 103 -10.26 -2.44 12.83
N ILE A 104 -10.33 -2.62 11.52
CA ILE A 104 -11.40 -2.08 10.67
C ILE A 104 -12.76 -2.69 11.03
N LYS A 105 -12.84 -3.99 11.30
CA LYS A 105 -14.05 -4.69 11.73
C LYS A 105 -14.71 -4.11 12.98
N LYS A 106 -13.96 -3.46 13.86
CA LYS A 106 -14.52 -2.80 15.06
C LYS A 106 -15.38 -1.59 14.72
N PHE A 107 -15.15 -0.96 13.58
CA PHE A 107 -15.83 0.25 13.13
C PHE A 107 -16.80 0.01 11.97
N LEU A 108 -16.51 -0.98 11.11
CA LEU A 108 -17.26 -1.21 9.88
C LEU A 108 -17.83 -2.62 9.86
N ASN A 109 -19.16 -2.67 9.70
CA ASN A 109 -19.89 -3.93 9.46
C ASN A 109 -20.97 -3.66 8.41
N HIS A 110 -20.80 -4.22 7.21
CA HIS A 110 -21.72 -4.04 6.09
C HIS A 110 -21.61 -5.23 5.14
N GLU A 111 -22.72 -5.65 4.53
CA GLU A 111 -22.78 -6.82 3.64
C GLU A 111 -21.86 -6.74 2.42
N ASN A 112 -21.60 -5.53 1.92
CA ASN A 112 -20.71 -5.28 0.79
C ASN A 112 -19.21 -5.26 1.17
N ILE A 113 -18.86 -5.53 2.43
CA ILE A 113 -17.48 -5.54 2.89
C ILE A 113 -16.97 -6.96 2.99
N ILE A 114 -15.86 -7.24 2.32
CA ILE A 114 -15.15 -8.51 2.35
C ILE A 114 -13.76 -8.29 2.95
N TYR A 115 -13.40 -9.07 3.94
CA TYR A 115 -12.08 -9.01 4.58
C TYR A 115 -11.19 -10.16 4.08
N SER A 116 -10.09 -9.82 3.44
CA SER A 116 -9.13 -10.79 2.93
C SER A 116 -8.21 -11.33 4.02
N ASN A 117 -7.81 -12.59 3.90
CA ASN A 117 -6.79 -13.20 4.77
C ASN A 117 -5.34 -12.79 4.40
N PHE A 118 -5.13 -12.09 3.31
CA PHE A 118 -3.80 -11.60 2.93
C PHE A 118 -3.43 -10.38 3.76
N ILE A 119 -2.41 -10.51 4.60
CA ILE A 119 -2.01 -9.48 5.57
C ILE A 119 -0.71 -8.75 5.22
N LEU A 120 0.16 -9.38 4.43
CA LEU A 120 1.48 -8.83 4.09
C LEU A 120 1.70 -8.74 2.58
N PRO A 121 2.41 -7.70 2.11
CA PRO A 121 2.90 -7.64 0.74
C PRO A 121 3.95 -8.74 0.51
N SER A 122 4.11 -9.18 -0.73
CA SER A 122 5.19 -10.11 -1.09
C SER A 122 5.85 -9.74 -2.41
N ALA A 123 7.08 -10.22 -2.61
CA ALA A 123 7.84 -9.98 -3.83
C ALA A 123 7.18 -10.62 -5.08
N ASN A 124 6.37 -11.65 -4.88
CA ASN A 124 5.67 -12.32 -5.98
C ASN A 124 4.75 -11.38 -6.77
N GLU A 125 3.98 -10.54 -6.06
CA GLU A 125 3.09 -9.56 -6.69
C GLU A 125 3.86 -8.40 -7.34
N MET A 126 5.09 -8.13 -6.91
CA MET A 126 5.95 -7.10 -7.51
C MET A 126 6.36 -7.45 -8.94
N GLY A 127 6.60 -8.74 -9.23
CA GLY A 127 7.17 -9.19 -10.50
C GLY A 127 6.44 -8.65 -11.74
N VAL A 128 5.10 -8.74 -11.75
CA VAL A 128 4.30 -8.27 -12.89
C VAL A 128 4.33 -6.75 -13.01
N ILE A 129 4.29 -6.03 -11.88
CA ILE A 129 4.30 -4.56 -11.87
C ILE A 129 5.68 -4.06 -12.32
N SER A 130 6.75 -4.62 -11.76
CA SER A 130 8.12 -4.24 -12.10
C SER A 130 8.45 -4.52 -13.56
N PHE A 131 8.02 -5.67 -14.10
CA PHE A 131 8.22 -6.00 -15.50
C PHE A 131 7.52 -5.00 -16.44
N SER A 132 6.28 -4.58 -16.10
CA SER A 132 5.57 -3.56 -16.87
C SER A 132 6.30 -2.22 -16.83
N ARG A 133 6.81 -1.79 -15.68
CA ARG A 133 7.59 -0.56 -15.54
C ARG A 133 8.93 -0.63 -16.27
N PHE A 134 9.61 -1.79 -16.17
CA PHE A 134 10.86 -2.02 -16.89
C PHE A 134 10.70 -1.85 -18.39
N LYS A 135 9.64 -2.44 -18.99
CA LYS A 135 9.35 -2.27 -20.42
C LYS A 135 9.09 -0.84 -20.85
N LYS A 136 8.64 0.01 -19.92
CA LYS A 136 8.37 1.43 -20.17
C LYS A 136 9.54 2.33 -19.78
N SER A 137 10.64 1.76 -19.33
CA SER A 137 11.81 2.49 -18.78
C SER A 137 11.42 3.45 -17.64
N GLU A 138 10.41 3.10 -16.82
CA GLU A 138 9.99 3.84 -15.65
C GLU A 138 10.93 3.51 -14.47
N PHE A 139 12.10 4.13 -14.45
CA PHE A 139 13.14 3.92 -13.45
C PHE A 139 13.21 5.10 -12.49
N GLU A 140 13.62 4.82 -11.26
CA GLU A 140 13.91 5.82 -10.25
C GLU A 140 15.38 6.28 -10.38
N ASP A 141 15.65 7.54 -10.05
CA ASP A 141 17.02 7.99 -9.87
C ASP A 141 17.62 7.33 -8.64
N VAL A 142 18.66 6.53 -8.83
CA VAL A 142 19.31 5.78 -7.75
C VAL A 142 19.92 6.72 -6.72
N SER A 143 20.43 7.90 -7.13
CA SER A 143 21.05 8.87 -6.22
C SER A 143 20.01 9.51 -5.30
N ASP A 144 18.88 9.92 -5.84
CA ASP A 144 17.88 10.73 -5.14
C ASP A 144 16.73 9.96 -4.53
N PHE A 145 16.49 8.71 -4.97
CA PHE A 145 15.37 7.93 -4.49
C PHE A 145 15.37 7.75 -2.97
N GLN A 146 14.23 8.06 -2.35
CA GLN A 146 13.99 7.91 -0.91
C GLN A 146 12.63 7.28 -0.63
N PRO A 147 12.48 6.56 0.49
CA PRO A 147 11.18 6.08 0.94
C PRO A 147 10.21 7.25 1.15
N LYS A 148 8.96 7.08 0.72
CA LYS A 148 7.92 8.09 0.94
C LYS A 148 7.31 7.94 2.34
N TYR A 149 7.47 8.95 3.17
CA TYR A 149 6.84 9.01 4.49
C TYR A 149 5.53 9.80 4.42
N LEU A 150 4.43 9.17 4.88
CA LEU A 150 3.09 9.79 4.90
C LEU A 150 2.83 10.59 6.18
N LYS A 151 3.58 10.29 7.23
CA LYS A 151 3.57 11.03 8.51
C LYS A 151 4.97 11.49 8.84
N GLU A 152 5.07 12.67 9.41
CA GLU A 152 6.32 13.10 10.04
C GLU A 152 6.67 12.17 11.20
N PHE A 153 7.94 11.95 11.41
CA PHE A 153 8.43 11.18 12.54
C PHE A 153 8.13 11.95 13.83
N GLY A 154 7.11 11.49 14.55
CA GLY A 154 6.72 12.04 15.85
C GLY A 154 7.74 11.65 16.94
N GLY A 155 8.97 12.12 16.83
CA GLY A 155 9.90 12.14 17.95
C GLY A 155 9.33 13.09 19.03
N LYS A 156 9.29 12.68 20.30
CA LYS A 156 9.05 13.63 21.40
C LYS A 156 10.06 14.76 21.24
N LYS A 157 9.58 16.01 21.08
CA LYS A 157 10.44 17.17 21.31
C LYS A 157 10.94 17.04 22.74
N ILE A 158 12.21 16.73 22.91
CA ILE A 158 12.89 16.86 24.18
C ILE A 158 13.03 18.39 24.33
N ASN A 159 12.19 18.97 25.17
CA ASN A 159 12.42 20.34 25.66
C ASN A 159 13.67 20.27 26.56
N ILE A 160 14.79 20.69 26.03
CA ILE A 160 16.02 20.98 26.76
C ILE A 160 15.87 22.38 27.35
#